data_023b529c1c7452d60126376d1e09ef6e
#
_entry.id   023b529c1c7452d60126376d1e09ef6e
#
_cell.length_a   1.000
_cell.length_b   1.000
_cell.length_c   1.000
_cell.angle_alpha   90.00
_cell.angle_beta   90.00
_cell.angle_gamma   90.00
#
_symmetry.space_group_name_H-M   'P 1'
#
loop_
_entity.id
_entity.type
_entity.pdbx_description
1 polymer ?
#
loop_
_entity_poly.entity_id
_entity_poly.type
_entity_poly.pdbx_seq_one_letter_code
_entity_poly.pdbx_strand_id
1 'polypeptide(L)'
;MFAQQPRSAPAPFYEKVKQAISEKIHSGVWRPHDRIPSEAELVAQFGFSRMTINRALRELTDEGLLVRLQGGGPFVAEPKGQSALFEVRSIAAEIVARHHQHRCEVLLLEETRADHIQATALSVPEGTRIFHSLMVHYENEVPVQIEDRCVNAAVVPDYLHQDYTATTPHDYLSLIAPLTEGEHIVEAVQATAEECALLHIHAHDPCLLIRRRTWSTTHIVSHARLLFPGSRYRLQGRFGS
;
A
#
# COMPACT_ATOMS: atom_id res chain seq x y z
N MET A 1 -21.55 36.84 -27.27
CA MET A 1 -20.35 37.12 -26.44
C MET A 1 -19.76 35.78 -26.10
N PHE A 2 -18.80 35.30 -26.90
CA PHE A 2 -18.22 33.99 -26.76
C PHE A 2 -17.03 34.10 -25.77
N ALA A 3 -17.14 33.43 -24.63
CA ALA A 3 -16.06 33.35 -23.67
C ALA A 3 -14.94 32.47 -24.25
N GLN A 4 -13.76 33.04 -24.47
CA GLN A 4 -12.53 32.29 -24.81
C GLN A 4 -12.10 31.45 -23.62
N GLN A 5 -12.05 30.12 -23.80
CA GLN A 5 -11.40 29.22 -22.84
C GLN A 5 -9.90 29.55 -22.76
N PRO A 6 -9.29 29.57 -21.57
CA PRO A 6 -7.86 29.80 -21.44
C PRO A 6 -7.09 28.62 -22.05
N ARG A 7 -6.21 28.88 -23.02
CA ARG A 7 -5.27 27.92 -23.57
C ARG A 7 -4.31 27.50 -22.45
N SER A 8 -4.34 26.25 -22.06
CA SER A 8 -3.35 25.69 -21.12
C SER A 8 -1.93 25.87 -21.70
N ALA A 9 -1.02 26.40 -20.89
CA ALA A 9 0.39 26.52 -21.26
C ALA A 9 0.94 25.12 -21.64
N PRO A 10 1.81 25.02 -22.66
CA PRO A 10 2.38 23.74 -23.05
C PRO A 10 3.18 23.16 -21.89
N ALA A 11 2.95 21.86 -21.60
CA ALA A 11 3.63 21.15 -20.52
C ALA A 11 5.17 21.29 -20.63
N PRO A 12 5.87 21.53 -19.53
CA PRO A 12 7.33 21.65 -19.51
C PRO A 12 8.00 20.41 -20.14
N PHE A 13 9.14 20.59 -20.82
CA PHE A 13 9.82 19.50 -21.55
C PHE A 13 10.19 18.32 -20.65
N TYR A 14 10.54 18.53 -19.39
CA TYR A 14 10.83 17.45 -18.46
C TYR A 14 9.59 16.59 -18.14
N GLU A 15 8.40 17.17 -18.10
CA GLU A 15 7.16 16.41 -17.92
C GLU A 15 6.85 15.50 -19.11
N LYS A 16 7.16 15.93 -20.34
CA LYS A 16 7.02 15.07 -21.53
C LYS A 16 7.93 13.85 -21.45
N VAL A 17 9.16 14.04 -20.97
CA VAL A 17 10.10 12.94 -20.75
C VAL A 17 9.59 12.00 -19.67
N LYS A 18 9.12 12.54 -18.54
CA LYS A 18 8.53 11.75 -17.46
C LYS A 18 7.35 10.91 -17.93
N GLN A 19 6.43 11.53 -18.65
CA GLN A 19 5.25 10.86 -19.18
C GLN A 19 5.64 9.71 -20.11
N ALA A 20 6.55 9.94 -21.07
CA ALA A 20 6.97 8.92 -22.02
C ALA A 20 7.68 7.73 -21.34
N ILE A 21 8.48 7.98 -20.29
CA ILE A 21 9.12 6.92 -19.49
C ILE A 21 8.06 6.15 -18.68
N SER A 22 7.17 6.87 -17.98
CA SER A 22 6.10 6.28 -17.18
C SER A 22 5.15 5.41 -18.02
N GLU A 23 4.79 5.85 -19.23
CA GLU A 23 3.95 5.07 -20.14
C GLU A 23 4.60 3.74 -20.54
N LYS A 24 5.92 3.72 -20.80
CA LYS A 24 6.65 2.48 -21.11
C LYS A 24 6.73 1.52 -19.93
N ILE A 25 6.81 2.04 -18.70
CA ILE A 25 6.79 1.24 -17.48
C ILE A 25 5.38 0.69 -17.24
N HIS A 26 4.34 1.54 -17.28
CA HIS A 26 2.96 1.14 -17.03
C HIS A 26 2.41 0.19 -18.10
N SER A 27 2.85 0.33 -19.37
CA SER A 27 2.47 -0.58 -20.45
C SER A 27 3.23 -1.92 -20.43
N GLY A 28 4.18 -2.10 -19.48
CA GLY A 28 4.98 -3.32 -19.38
C GLY A 28 6.08 -3.48 -20.46
N VAL A 29 6.31 -2.44 -21.29
CA VAL A 29 7.44 -2.42 -22.24
C VAL A 29 8.77 -2.44 -21.50
N TRP A 30 8.85 -1.74 -20.37
CA TRP A 30 9.94 -1.85 -19.40
C TRP A 30 9.40 -2.46 -18.11
N ARG A 31 9.96 -3.60 -17.74
CA ARG A 31 9.57 -4.37 -16.56
C ARG A 31 10.41 -3.97 -15.33
N PRO A 32 9.97 -4.26 -14.10
CA PRO A 32 10.81 -4.14 -12.91
C PRO A 32 12.20 -4.76 -13.15
N HIS A 33 13.24 -4.07 -12.68
CA HIS A 33 14.66 -4.40 -12.87
C HIS A 33 15.24 -4.22 -14.29
N ASP A 34 14.43 -3.89 -15.29
CA ASP A 34 14.97 -3.55 -16.60
C ASP A 34 15.80 -2.26 -16.52
N ARG A 35 16.93 -2.26 -17.23
CA ARG A 35 17.74 -1.06 -17.42
C ARG A 35 17.06 -0.16 -18.45
N ILE A 36 16.79 1.09 -18.09
CA ILE A 36 16.33 2.09 -19.05
C ILE A 36 17.52 2.78 -19.73
N PRO A 37 17.31 3.45 -20.87
CA PRO A 37 18.38 4.19 -21.54
C PRO A 37 19.07 5.18 -20.62
N SER A 38 20.37 5.32 -20.77
CA SER A 38 21.21 6.27 -20.02
C SER A 38 20.82 7.73 -20.32
N GLU A 39 21.27 8.66 -19.46
CA GLU A 39 21.05 10.10 -19.70
C GLU A 39 21.48 10.54 -21.12
N ALA A 40 22.62 10.04 -21.60
CA ALA A 40 23.13 10.39 -22.94
C ALA A 40 22.24 9.85 -24.07
N GLU A 41 21.77 8.61 -23.91
CA GLU A 41 20.84 7.98 -24.88
C GLU A 41 19.48 8.69 -24.89
N LEU A 42 18.96 9.08 -23.70
CA LEU A 42 17.71 9.85 -23.59
C LEU A 42 17.86 11.26 -24.19
N VAL A 43 19.00 11.93 -24.00
CA VAL A 43 19.30 13.21 -24.66
C VAL A 43 19.26 13.07 -26.17
N ALA A 44 19.89 12.01 -26.72
CA ALA A 44 19.87 11.73 -28.15
C ALA A 44 18.44 11.39 -28.66
N GLN A 45 17.65 10.66 -27.89
CA GLN A 45 16.29 10.23 -28.25
C GLN A 45 15.27 11.37 -28.23
N PHE A 46 15.32 12.21 -27.18
CA PHE A 46 14.32 13.27 -26.97
C PHE A 46 14.74 14.63 -27.55
N GLY A 47 16.01 14.83 -27.83
CA GLY A 47 16.54 16.12 -28.31
C GLY A 47 16.52 17.25 -27.27
N PHE A 48 16.30 16.92 -25.99
CA PHE A 48 16.28 17.91 -24.91
C PHE A 48 17.63 18.02 -24.20
N SER A 49 17.81 19.11 -23.46
CA SER A 49 19.06 19.36 -22.72
C SER A 49 19.29 18.28 -21.65
N ARG A 50 20.57 18.02 -21.33
CA ARG A 50 20.95 17.09 -20.25
C ARG A 50 20.31 17.45 -18.91
N MET A 51 20.15 18.74 -18.61
CA MET A 51 19.48 19.20 -17.41
C MET A 51 18.00 18.81 -17.36
N THR A 52 17.29 18.90 -18.50
CA THR A 52 15.89 18.51 -18.63
C THR A 52 15.73 16.99 -18.42
N ILE A 53 16.59 16.19 -19.01
CA ILE A 53 16.58 14.72 -18.83
C ILE A 53 16.92 14.36 -17.38
N ASN A 54 17.95 14.95 -16.80
CA ASN A 54 18.36 14.67 -15.43
C ASN A 54 17.28 15.03 -14.42
N ARG A 55 16.58 16.16 -14.63
CA ARG A 55 15.44 16.55 -13.81
C ARG A 55 14.33 15.51 -13.88
N ALA A 56 13.94 15.08 -15.08
CA ALA A 56 12.92 14.06 -15.27
C ALA A 56 13.29 12.74 -14.57
N LEU A 57 14.53 12.26 -14.75
CA LEU A 57 15.00 11.03 -14.12
C LEU A 57 15.07 11.13 -12.59
N ARG A 58 15.44 12.30 -12.05
CA ARG A 58 15.44 12.53 -10.60
C ARG A 58 14.02 12.47 -10.05
N GLU A 59 13.08 13.20 -10.65
CA GLU A 59 11.68 13.19 -10.22
C GLU A 59 11.09 11.78 -10.30
N LEU A 60 11.36 11.00 -11.37
CA LEU A 60 10.93 9.60 -11.46
C LEU A 60 11.58 8.69 -10.42
N THR A 61 12.80 9.00 -9.98
CA THR A 61 13.47 8.28 -8.89
C THR A 61 12.84 8.64 -7.54
N ASP A 62 12.55 9.93 -7.31
CA ASP A 62 11.87 10.42 -6.11
C ASP A 62 10.43 9.87 -6.01
N GLU A 63 9.76 9.71 -7.15
CA GLU A 63 8.45 9.06 -7.27
C GLU A 63 8.53 7.53 -7.12
N GLY A 64 9.76 6.96 -7.09
CA GLY A 64 9.99 5.52 -6.92
C GLY A 64 9.64 4.67 -8.14
N LEU A 65 9.54 5.26 -9.33
CA LEU A 65 9.42 4.54 -10.60
C LEU A 65 10.79 4.05 -11.11
N LEU A 66 11.87 4.72 -10.70
CA LEU A 66 13.24 4.36 -11.06
C LEU A 66 14.11 4.20 -9.81
N VAL A 67 15.16 3.38 -9.91
CA VAL A 67 16.25 3.28 -8.92
C VAL A 67 17.57 3.50 -9.64
N ARG A 68 18.55 4.11 -8.93
CA ARG A 68 19.91 4.25 -9.41
C ARG A 68 20.80 3.25 -8.69
N LEU A 69 21.38 2.31 -9.42
CA LEU A 69 22.41 1.42 -8.88
C LEU A 69 23.79 2.05 -9.12
N GLN A 70 24.70 1.95 -8.14
CA GLN A 70 26.06 2.47 -8.29
C GLN A 70 26.74 1.85 -9.52
N GLY A 71 27.13 2.69 -10.48
CA GLY A 71 27.83 2.28 -11.70
C GLY A 71 26.95 1.72 -12.82
N GLY A 72 25.63 1.54 -12.64
CA GLY A 72 24.77 0.84 -13.60
C GLY A 72 23.76 1.70 -14.39
N GLY A 73 23.61 2.98 -14.08
CA GLY A 73 22.56 3.84 -14.66
C GLY A 73 21.19 3.67 -13.99
N PRO A 74 20.11 4.21 -14.59
CA PRO A 74 18.76 4.06 -14.04
C PRO A 74 18.11 2.73 -14.47
N PHE A 75 17.41 2.11 -13.50
CA PHE A 75 16.64 0.89 -13.68
C PHE A 75 15.19 1.14 -13.27
N VAL A 76 14.26 0.37 -13.84
CA VAL A 76 12.87 0.36 -13.39
C VAL A 76 12.83 -0.18 -11.95
N ALA A 77 12.25 0.61 -11.05
CA ALA A 77 12.05 0.18 -9.68
C ALA A 77 10.98 -0.92 -9.61
N GLU A 78 11.10 -1.80 -8.63
CA GLU A 78 10.00 -2.69 -8.27
C GLU A 78 8.85 -1.82 -7.71
N PRO A 79 7.61 -1.95 -8.24
CA PRO A 79 6.51 -1.12 -7.77
C PRO A 79 6.24 -1.43 -6.29
N LYS A 80 6.41 -0.43 -5.43
CA LYS A 80 5.98 -0.53 -4.03
C LYS A 80 4.47 -0.40 -3.97
N GLY A 81 3.82 -1.23 -3.17
CA GLY A 81 2.44 -1.03 -2.78
C GLY A 81 2.25 0.39 -2.26
N GLN A 82 1.19 1.04 -2.69
CA GLN A 82 0.92 2.44 -2.36
C GLN A 82 -0.53 2.59 -1.94
N SER A 83 -0.75 3.15 -0.76
CA SER A 83 -2.08 3.50 -0.27
C SER A 83 -2.18 4.99 0.01
N ALA A 84 -3.41 5.51 -0.08
CA ALA A 84 -3.69 6.88 0.34
C ALA A 84 -3.69 6.97 1.87
N LEU A 85 -3.00 7.97 2.41
CA LEU A 85 -2.83 8.14 3.85
C LEU A 85 -4.17 8.25 4.61
N PHE A 86 -5.19 8.83 3.97
CA PHE A 86 -6.49 9.12 4.56
C PHE A 86 -7.63 8.25 4.03
N GLU A 87 -7.35 7.24 3.21
CA GLU A 87 -8.36 6.32 2.71
C GLU A 87 -8.14 4.92 3.29
N VAL A 88 -9.24 4.32 3.72
CA VAL A 88 -9.24 2.91 4.14
C VAL A 88 -9.56 2.08 2.90
N ARG A 89 -8.52 1.51 2.27
CA ARG A 89 -8.67 0.62 1.11
C ARG A 89 -8.29 -0.81 1.46
N SER A 90 -8.88 -1.74 0.72
CA SER A 90 -8.49 -3.14 0.73
C SER A 90 -7.12 -3.33 0.07
N ILE A 91 -6.22 -4.07 0.71
CA ILE A 91 -4.93 -4.43 0.11
C ILE A 91 -5.12 -5.24 -1.19
N ALA A 92 -6.16 -6.07 -1.27
CA ALA A 92 -6.50 -6.80 -2.48
C ALA A 92 -6.86 -5.84 -3.63
N ALA A 93 -7.71 -4.83 -3.37
CA ALA A 93 -8.08 -3.82 -4.36
C ALA A 93 -6.86 -3.00 -4.83
N GLU A 94 -5.94 -2.67 -3.92
CA GLU A 94 -4.70 -1.96 -4.27
C GLU A 94 -3.79 -2.80 -5.17
N ILE A 95 -3.65 -4.10 -4.88
CA ILE A 95 -2.84 -5.04 -5.66
C ILE A 95 -3.45 -5.25 -7.06
N VAL A 96 -4.76 -5.47 -7.12
CA VAL A 96 -5.48 -5.65 -8.40
C VAL A 96 -5.43 -4.37 -9.26
N ALA A 97 -5.50 -3.19 -8.66
CA ALA A 97 -5.36 -1.91 -9.37
C ALA A 97 -3.98 -1.73 -10.04
N ARG A 98 -2.96 -2.44 -9.57
CA ARG A 98 -1.62 -2.53 -10.19
C ARG A 98 -1.50 -3.65 -11.23
N HIS A 99 -2.60 -4.35 -11.55
CA HIS A 99 -2.64 -5.53 -12.44
C HIS A 99 -1.83 -6.72 -11.91
N HIS A 100 -1.69 -6.84 -10.59
CA HIS A 100 -1.05 -7.94 -9.90
C HIS A 100 -2.06 -8.89 -9.28
N GLN A 101 -1.63 -10.10 -8.97
CA GLN A 101 -2.45 -11.12 -8.32
C GLN A 101 -2.34 -10.98 -6.80
N HIS A 102 -3.49 -10.88 -6.13
CA HIS A 102 -3.59 -10.94 -4.68
C HIS A 102 -3.86 -12.38 -4.24
N ARG A 103 -3.19 -12.82 -3.18
CA ARG A 103 -3.49 -14.04 -2.43
C ARG A 103 -3.46 -13.75 -0.93
N CYS A 104 -4.34 -14.39 -0.19
CA CYS A 104 -4.36 -14.33 1.27
C CYS A 104 -4.11 -15.72 1.85
N GLU A 105 -3.28 -15.80 2.87
CA GLU A 105 -3.05 -16.98 3.70
C GLU A 105 -3.58 -16.70 5.11
N VAL A 106 -4.52 -17.51 5.57
CA VAL A 106 -5.12 -17.39 6.90
C VAL A 106 -4.32 -18.26 7.87
N LEU A 107 -3.61 -17.62 8.80
CA LEU A 107 -2.80 -18.31 9.81
C LEU A 107 -3.60 -18.59 11.08
N LEU A 108 -4.52 -17.68 11.44
CA LEU A 108 -5.38 -17.79 12.60
C LEU A 108 -6.75 -17.18 12.29
N LEU A 109 -7.81 -17.84 12.71
CA LEU A 109 -9.17 -17.32 12.66
C LEU A 109 -9.96 -17.99 13.80
N GLU A 110 -10.16 -17.24 14.89
CA GLU A 110 -10.74 -17.80 16.12
C GLU A 110 -11.63 -16.84 16.88
N GLU A 111 -12.45 -17.38 17.76
CA GLU A 111 -13.14 -16.65 18.82
C GLU A 111 -12.28 -16.65 20.07
N THR A 112 -12.13 -15.47 20.69
CA THR A 112 -11.40 -15.31 21.95
C THR A 112 -12.06 -14.29 22.87
N ARG A 113 -11.47 -14.10 24.04
CA ARG A 113 -11.87 -13.09 25.02
C ARG A 113 -10.86 -11.95 24.99
N ALA A 114 -11.36 -10.72 24.88
CA ALA A 114 -10.52 -9.53 24.85
C ALA A 114 -9.67 -9.42 26.11
N ASP A 115 -8.36 -9.37 25.96
CA ASP A 115 -7.43 -8.95 26.99
C ASP A 115 -7.50 -7.44 27.21
N HIS A 116 -6.70 -6.90 28.13
CA HIS A 116 -6.68 -5.48 28.44
C HIS A 116 -6.35 -4.60 27.22
N ILE A 117 -5.41 -5.02 26.36
CA ILE A 117 -4.97 -4.27 25.19
C ILE A 117 -6.06 -4.28 24.11
N GLN A 118 -6.60 -5.45 23.82
CA GLN A 118 -7.67 -5.66 22.82
C GLN A 118 -8.96 -4.95 23.25
N ALA A 119 -9.31 -5.04 24.54
CA ALA A 119 -10.46 -4.38 25.13
C ALA A 119 -10.37 -2.84 25.00
N THR A 120 -9.20 -2.28 25.32
CA THR A 120 -8.93 -0.85 25.15
C THR A 120 -9.03 -0.44 23.69
N ALA A 121 -8.42 -1.21 22.77
CA ALA A 121 -8.42 -0.92 21.33
C ALA A 121 -9.82 -0.93 20.72
N LEU A 122 -10.70 -1.83 21.19
CA LEU A 122 -12.09 -1.95 20.72
C LEU A 122 -13.09 -1.15 21.56
N SER A 123 -12.63 -0.49 22.66
CA SER A 123 -13.47 0.22 23.62
C SER A 123 -14.61 -0.66 24.18
N VAL A 124 -14.26 -1.87 24.58
CA VAL A 124 -15.15 -2.85 25.20
C VAL A 124 -14.60 -3.27 26.57
N PRO A 125 -15.41 -3.83 27.49
CA PRO A 125 -14.90 -4.42 28.73
C PRO A 125 -13.93 -5.58 28.47
N GLU A 126 -12.94 -5.77 29.36
CA GLU A 126 -12.11 -6.98 29.35
C GLU A 126 -12.97 -8.24 29.46
N GLY A 127 -12.53 -9.31 28.81
CA GLY A 127 -13.27 -10.55 28.73
C GLY A 127 -14.46 -10.53 27.76
N THR A 128 -14.70 -9.40 27.07
CA THR A 128 -15.71 -9.36 25.98
C THR A 128 -15.34 -10.34 24.88
N ARG A 129 -16.35 -11.01 24.35
CA ARG A 129 -16.21 -11.90 23.19
C ARG A 129 -15.79 -11.10 21.95
N ILE A 130 -14.68 -11.49 21.35
CA ILE A 130 -14.16 -10.90 20.12
C ILE A 130 -13.73 -12.00 19.16
N PHE A 131 -13.55 -11.65 17.90
CA PHE A 131 -12.90 -12.51 16.91
C PHE A 131 -11.48 -11.99 16.66
N HIS A 132 -10.55 -12.93 16.50
CA HIS A 132 -9.15 -12.65 16.20
C HIS A 132 -8.77 -13.36 14.91
N SER A 133 -8.11 -12.64 14.01
CA SER A 133 -7.57 -13.19 12.77
C SER A 133 -6.14 -12.71 12.54
N LEU A 134 -5.29 -13.62 12.06
CA LEU A 134 -3.93 -13.35 11.60
C LEU A 134 -3.79 -13.86 10.17
N MET A 135 -3.40 -12.98 9.27
CA MET A 135 -3.33 -13.26 7.85
C MET A 135 -2.04 -12.69 7.25
N VAL A 136 -1.55 -13.35 6.19
CA VAL A 136 -0.50 -12.82 5.33
C VAL A 136 -1.06 -12.57 3.95
N HIS A 137 -0.90 -11.36 3.45
CA HIS A 137 -1.29 -10.98 2.10
C HIS A 137 -0.08 -10.97 1.18
N TYR A 138 -0.27 -11.51 0.00
CA TYR A 138 0.74 -11.67 -1.03
C TYR A 138 0.38 -10.89 -2.29
N GLU A 139 1.39 -10.32 -2.93
CA GLU A 139 1.32 -9.71 -4.25
C GLU A 139 2.25 -10.49 -5.19
N ASN A 140 1.71 -11.17 -6.22
CA ASN A 140 2.46 -12.06 -7.11
C ASN A 140 3.35 -13.04 -6.33
N GLU A 141 2.79 -13.72 -5.32
CA GLU A 141 3.46 -14.68 -4.41
C GLU A 141 4.55 -14.08 -3.49
N VAL A 142 4.75 -12.76 -3.50
CA VAL A 142 5.62 -12.07 -2.55
C VAL A 142 4.79 -11.58 -1.35
N PRO A 143 5.12 -11.94 -0.10
CA PRO A 143 4.37 -11.45 1.06
C PRO A 143 4.60 -9.95 1.23
N VAL A 144 3.51 -9.18 1.32
CA VAL A 144 3.54 -7.71 1.38
C VAL A 144 2.95 -7.12 2.65
N GLN A 145 2.11 -7.91 3.35
CA GLN A 145 1.45 -7.44 4.57
C GLN A 145 1.17 -8.60 5.51
N ILE A 146 1.41 -8.39 6.81
CA ILE A 146 0.76 -9.15 7.88
C ILE A 146 -0.40 -8.31 8.39
N GLU A 147 -1.59 -8.91 8.44
CA GLU A 147 -2.79 -8.35 9.05
C GLU A 147 -3.14 -9.13 10.32
N ASP A 148 -3.00 -8.49 11.48
CA ASP A 148 -3.42 -8.97 12.80
C ASP A 148 -4.62 -8.13 13.24
N ARG A 149 -5.82 -8.75 13.33
CA ARG A 149 -7.07 -8.03 13.50
C ARG A 149 -7.94 -8.62 14.61
N CYS A 150 -8.43 -7.73 15.47
CA CYS A 150 -9.49 -8.01 16.43
C CYS A 150 -10.80 -7.37 15.95
N VAL A 151 -11.90 -8.12 16.00
CA VAL A 151 -13.23 -7.70 15.55
C VAL A 151 -14.24 -7.85 16.68
N ASN A 152 -15.10 -6.85 16.83
CA ASN A 152 -16.18 -6.88 17.80
C ASN A 152 -17.26 -7.88 17.38
N ALA A 153 -17.34 -9.01 18.07
CA ALA A 153 -18.26 -10.12 17.73
C ALA A 153 -19.74 -9.72 17.84
N ALA A 154 -20.08 -8.72 18.63
CA ALA A 154 -21.45 -8.22 18.74
C ALA A 154 -21.89 -7.42 17.51
N VAL A 155 -20.93 -6.78 16.80
CA VAL A 155 -21.20 -5.97 15.62
C VAL A 155 -21.17 -6.83 14.34
N VAL A 156 -20.29 -7.84 14.29
CA VAL A 156 -20.08 -8.68 13.10
C VAL A 156 -20.10 -10.16 13.50
N PRO A 157 -21.27 -10.73 13.83
CA PRO A 157 -21.37 -12.09 14.40
C PRO A 157 -20.88 -13.20 13.48
N ASP A 158 -20.98 -13.01 12.16
CA ASP A 158 -20.64 -14.04 11.17
C ASP A 158 -19.20 -13.91 10.62
N TYR A 159 -18.31 -13.15 11.28
CA TYR A 159 -16.95 -12.93 10.85
C TYR A 159 -16.16 -14.22 10.63
N LEU A 160 -16.30 -15.21 11.52
CA LEU A 160 -15.57 -16.49 11.43
C LEU A 160 -16.07 -17.42 10.30
N HIS A 161 -17.26 -17.16 9.76
CA HIS A 161 -17.86 -18.00 8.73
C HIS A 161 -17.48 -17.56 7.30
N GLN A 162 -16.58 -16.58 7.16
CA GLN A 162 -16.17 -16.07 5.86
C GLN A 162 -14.94 -16.80 5.32
N ASP A 163 -14.88 -16.91 4.00
CA ASP A 163 -13.68 -17.38 3.29
C ASP A 163 -12.77 -16.20 2.96
N TYR A 164 -11.78 -15.98 3.81
CA TYR A 164 -10.81 -14.89 3.63
C TYR A 164 -9.71 -15.19 2.59
N THR A 165 -9.75 -16.35 1.94
CA THR A 165 -8.96 -16.59 0.73
C THR A 165 -9.61 -15.97 -0.50
N ALA A 166 -10.95 -15.81 -0.50
CA ALA A 166 -11.74 -15.23 -1.59
C ALA A 166 -12.06 -13.74 -1.38
N THR A 167 -12.18 -13.28 -0.13
CA THR A 167 -12.45 -11.87 0.22
C THR A 167 -11.47 -11.40 1.28
N THR A 168 -11.34 -10.08 1.50
CA THR A 168 -10.54 -9.59 2.61
C THR A 168 -11.42 -9.24 3.83
N PRO A 169 -10.85 -9.23 5.06
CA PRO A 169 -11.57 -8.72 6.21
C PRO A 169 -12.10 -7.28 6.00
N HIS A 170 -11.33 -6.44 5.32
CA HIS A 170 -11.76 -5.08 5.01
C HIS A 170 -13.00 -5.05 4.13
N ASP A 171 -13.02 -5.82 3.03
CA ASP A 171 -14.14 -5.85 2.08
C ASP A 171 -15.41 -6.37 2.77
N TYR A 172 -15.27 -7.46 3.54
CA TYR A 172 -16.39 -8.03 4.30
C TYR A 172 -16.94 -7.06 5.35
N LEU A 173 -16.06 -6.47 6.17
CA LEU A 173 -16.46 -5.52 7.22
C LEU A 173 -17.13 -4.27 6.63
N SER A 174 -16.64 -3.76 5.50
CA SER A 174 -17.22 -2.61 4.81
C SER A 174 -18.62 -2.89 4.27
N LEU A 175 -18.90 -4.15 3.90
CA LEU A 175 -20.22 -4.58 3.42
C LEU A 175 -21.23 -4.72 4.56
N ILE A 176 -20.82 -5.34 5.68
CA ILE A 176 -21.73 -5.70 6.79
C ILE A 176 -21.90 -4.56 7.79
N ALA A 177 -20.84 -3.82 8.06
CA ALA A 177 -20.82 -2.68 8.99
C ALA A 177 -20.18 -1.47 8.29
N PRO A 178 -20.94 -0.76 7.43
CA PRO A 178 -20.42 0.37 6.66
C PRO A 178 -19.63 1.35 7.54
N LEU A 179 -18.38 1.59 7.17
CA LEU A 179 -17.45 2.38 7.97
C LEU A 179 -17.85 3.85 7.93
N THR A 180 -18.09 4.44 9.09
CA THR A 180 -18.42 5.87 9.24
C THR A 180 -17.21 6.71 9.60
N GLU A 181 -16.22 6.09 10.27
CA GLU A 181 -14.99 6.74 10.72
C GLU A 181 -13.83 5.74 10.71
N GLY A 182 -12.61 6.23 10.48
CA GLY A 182 -11.38 5.46 10.56
C GLY A 182 -10.24 6.27 11.16
N GLU A 183 -9.45 5.63 12.01
CA GLU A 183 -8.22 6.20 12.57
C GLU A 183 -7.03 5.37 12.10
N HIS A 184 -5.98 6.05 11.65
CA HIS A 184 -4.69 5.43 11.35
C HIS A 184 -3.59 6.05 12.19
N ILE A 185 -2.82 5.21 12.88
CA ILE A 185 -1.55 5.58 13.50
C ILE A 185 -0.46 4.85 12.72
N VAL A 186 0.50 5.60 12.20
CA VAL A 186 1.57 5.09 11.34
C VAL A 186 2.90 5.21 12.06
N GLU A 187 3.61 4.09 12.20
CA GLU A 187 4.87 4.00 12.92
C GLU A 187 5.93 3.27 12.07
N ALA A 188 7.18 3.66 12.21
CA ALA A 188 8.31 2.88 11.71
C ALA A 188 8.77 1.92 12.81
N VAL A 189 8.83 0.63 12.49
CA VAL A 189 9.16 -0.41 13.48
C VAL A 189 10.16 -1.43 12.89
N GLN A 190 10.77 -2.20 13.77
CA GLN A 190 11.44 -3.46 13.42
C GLN A 190 10.46 -4.61 13.62
N ALA A 191 10.41 -5.52 12.66
CA ALA A 191 9.61 -6.74 12.76
C ALA A 191 10.23 -7.72 13.76
N THR A 192 9.40 -8.53 14.41
CA THR A 192 9.85 -9.67 15.22
C THR A 192 10.46 -10.77 14.34
N ALA A 193 11.15 -11.73 14.92
CA ALA A 193 11.72 -12.85 14.18
C ALA A 193 10.64 -13.68 13.45
N GLU A 194 9.46 -13.83 14.05
CA GLU A 194 8.34 -14.54 13.44
C GLU A 194 7.76 -13.75 12.26
N GLU A 195 7.57 -12.42 12.42
CA GLU A 195 7.12 -11.55 11.37
C GLU A 195 8.11 -11.46 10.20
N CYS A 196 9.42 -11.46 10.50
CA CYS A 196 10.46 -11.52 9.46
C CYS A 196 10.36 -12.81 8.65
N ALA A 197 10.12 -13.96 9.31
CA ALA A 197 9.94 -15.23 8.63
C ALA A 197 8.69 -15.22 7.73
N LEU A 198 7.55 -14.71 8.22
CA LEU A 198 6.31 -14.61 7.46
C LEU A 198 6.42 -13.65 6.27
N LEU A 199 7.16 -12.55 6.41
CA LEU A 199 7.34 -11.55 5.37
C LEU A 199 8.53 -11.83 4.45
N HIS A 200 9.32 -12.89 4.70
CA HIS A 200 10.55 -13.20 3.98
C HIS A 200 11.50 -11.98 3.89
N ILE A 201 11.79 -11.37 5.05
CA ILE A 201 12.66 -10.21 5.20
C ILE A 201 13.75 -10.47 6.26
N HIS A 202 14.75 -9.59 6.34
CA HIS A 202 15.79 -9.68 7.34
C HIS A 202 15.43 -8.89 8.62
N ALA A 203 16.01 -9.27 9.74
CA ALA A 203 15.73 -8.69 11.07
C ALA A 203 15.95 -7.17 11.17
N HIS A 204 16.77 -6.59 10.28
CA HIS A 204 17.07 -5.15 10.26
C HIS A 204 16.33 -4.39 9.15
N ASP A 205 15.49 -5.07 8.39
CA ASP A 205 14.70 -4.40 7.36
C ASP A 205 13.64 -3.51 8.02
N PRO A 206 13.58 -2.22 7.66
CA PRO A 206 12.59 -1.32 8.23
C PRO A 206 11.19 -1.71 7.79
N CYS A 207 10.25 -1.69 8.72
CA CYS A 207 8.84 -1.95 8.45
C CYS A 207 7.99 -0.72 8.76
N LEU A 208 6.90 -0.58 8.02
CA LEU A 208 5.83 0.35 8.29
C LEU A 208 4.72 -0.40 9.02
N LEU A 209 4.36 0.07 10.20
CA LEU A 209 3.23 -0.43 10.98
C LEU A 209 2.10 0.59 10.88
N ILE A 210 0.91 0.14 10.47
CA ILE A 210 -0.32 0.91 10.53
C ILE A 210 -1.24 0.26 11.57
N ARG A 211 -1.54 1.00 12.64
CA ARG A 211 -2.61 0.63 13.56
C ARG A 211 -3.87 1.32 13.07
N ARG A 212 -4.89 0.53 12.77
CA ARG A 212 -6.15 1.01 12.22
C ARG A 212 -7.30 0.66 13.15
N ARG A 213 -8.08 1.67 13.53
CA ARG A 213 -9.40 1.46 14.13
C ARG A 213 -10.49 1.90 13.17
N THR A 214 -11.58 1.17 13.12
CA THR A 214 -12.71 1.47 12.25
C THR A 214 -14.01 1.45 13.02
N TRP A 215 -14.86 2.43 12.74
CA TRP A 215 -16.17 2.57 13.38
C TRP A 215 -17.30 2.38 12.38
N SER A 216 -18.41 1.84 12.88
CA SER A 216 -19.71 1.91 12.22
C SER A 216 -20.67 2.53 13.20
N THR A 217 -21.20 3.71 12.87
CA THR A 217 -22.00 4.55 13.77
C THR A 217 -21.26 4.86 15.06
N THR A 218 -21.65 4.25 16.19
CA THR A 218 -21.08 4.53 17.53
C THR A 218 -20.16 3.44 18.05
N HIS A 219 -19.98 2.34 17.31
CA HIS A 219 -19.22 1.18 17.77
C HIS A 219 -17.91 1.03 17.02
N ILE A 220 -16.84 0.69 17.72
CA ILE A 220 -15.63 0.22 17.07
C ILE A 220 -15.91 -1.19 16.54
N VAL A 221 -15.81 -1.34 15.21
CA VAL A 221 -16.02 -2.60 14.51
C VAL A 221 -14.78 -3.46 14.60
N SER A 222 -13.61 -2.85 14.33
CA SER A 222 -12.34 -3.56 14.35
C SER A 222 -11.16 -2.68 14.72
N HIS A 223 -10.14 -3.33 15.29
CA HIS A 223 -8.79 -2.83 15.44
C HIS A 223 -7.85 -3.77 14.69
N ALA A 224 -7.00 -3.24 13.83
CA ALA A 224 -6.03 -4.01 13.06
C ALA A 224 -4.62 -3.44 13.20
N ARG A 225 -3.65 -4.34 13.29
CA ARG A 225 -2.23 -4.08 13.17
C ARG A 225 -1.79 -4.59 11.80
N LEU A 226 -1.40 -3.68 10.92
CA LEU A 226 -1.02 -3.94 9.54
C LEU A 226 0.47 -3.65 9.39
N LEU A 227 1.27 -4.70 9.22
CA LEU A 227 2.73 -4.60 9.13
C LEU A 227 3.18 -4.82 7.69
N PHE A 228 3.97 -3.90 7.17
CA PHE A 228 4.46 -3.92 5.80
C PHE A 228 5.98 -3.78 5.76
N PRO A 229 6.70 -4.56 4.93
CA PRO A 229 8.10 -4.27 4.62
C PRO A 229 8.24 -2.90 3.94
N GLY A 230 9.08 -2.02 4.47
CA GLY A 230 9.28 -0.67 3.92
C GLY A 230 9.90 -0.67 2.51
N SER A 231 10.52 -1.78 2.10
CA SER A 231 10.97 -2.00 0.73
C SER A 231 9.84 -2.27 -0.27
N ARG A 232 8.66 -2.77 0.22
CA ARG A 232 7.54 -3.22 -0.61
C ARG A 232 6.31 -2.33 -0.53
N TYR A 233 6.24 -1.41 0.45
CA TYR A 233 5.07 -0.58 0.69
C TYR A 233 5.44 0.85 1.07
N ARG A 234 4.56 1.79 0.72
CA ARG A 234 4.63 3.20 1.14
C ARG A 234 3.24 3.81 1.27
N LEU A 235 3.12 4.82 2.11
CA LEU A 235 1.94 5.69 2.17
C LEU A 235 2.23 6.97 1.38
N GLN A 236 1.28 7.42 0.59
CA GLN A 236 1.38 8.67 -0.16
C GLN A 236 0.13 9.51 0.08
N GLY A 237 0.33 10.74 0.52
CA GLY A 237 -0.69 11.78 0.59
C GLY A 237 -0.35 12.92 -0.37
N ARG A 238 -1.34 13.45 -1.11
CA ARG A 238 -1.18 14.67 -1.91
C ARG A 238 -1.98 15.78 -1.25
N PHE A 239 -1.31 16.87 -0.97
CA PHE A 239 -1.92 18.09 -0.44
C PHE A 239 -1.94 19.14 -1.54
N GLY A 240 -3.07 19.81 -1.73
CA GLY A 240 -3.22 20.93 -2.65
C GLY A 240 -4.11 21.99 -1.98
N SER A 241 -3.76 23.26 -2.12
CA SER A 241 -4.61 24.42 -1.80
C SER A 241 -5.44 24.77 -3.01
#